data_168c8faa3431f678debad5f2c2b9fca4
#
_entry.id   168c8faa3431f678debad5f2c2b9fca4
#
_cell.length_a   1.000
_cell.length_b   1.000
_cell.length_c   1.000
_cell.angle_alpha   90.00
_cell.angle_beta   90.00
_cell.angle_gamma   90.00
#
_symmetry.space_group_name_H-M   'P 1'
#
loop_
_entity.id
_entity.type
_entity.pdbx_description
1 polymer ?
#
loop_
_entity_poly.entity_id
_entity_poly.type
_entity_poly.pdbx_seq_one_letter_code
_entity_poly.pdbx_strand_id
1 'polypeptide(L)'
;MGETKQLSATVKDQNGNTMSGASVSWSTSDPSVATVSSAGLVTATANGMATITSTSGSASATASVTVQEEAAALPDTEIDSGPATGSTQRESEAAFSFFSDQFDTDFECSLDGGAWSACGMTSEGDFISKVGYTGLGEGGHTFEVRAVNSIGSDPTPASRTWSVDTTGDSGILQLVSSTTVAGADIWSGLSFDGSHILLTTMINGHINLVKYTTDLVQVGDAVALTTASDIPAGKNIADHKHLLMGSTLFVSWSPSGDKELYLFRTDTDGNRVGPQVAVVEDSPVMTNDMHLFTNGASVFVMYAEAGEDRYITEYDTALVAAGPTKKITAPGPHDPLGATLFQNGGYRMFGGNGTNRHLIVANWTSTWSTEEPYERVIVPSTTDDWNWFASGVEWDPTTKRWFIGYRHMESGEDSDTQGKLRLAVFDENYGLLDRLQIPGLPWFRAHFLLEGGHLYVSYDNQSDEVNLEKYKITP
;
A
#
# COMPACT_ATOMS: atom_id res chain seq x y z
N MET A 1 8.16 15.97 33.30
CA MET A 1 7.92 17.18 34.11
C MET A 1 6.76 17.96 33.52
N GLY A 2 5.90 18.62 34.38
CA GLY A 2 4.74 19.38 33.92
C GLY A 2 3.45 18.57 33.73
N GLU A 3 3.46 17.25 33.88
CA GLU A 3 2.22 16.45 33.88
C GLU A 3 1.28 16.91 35.01
N THR A 4 -0.03 16.80 34.73
CA THR A 4 -1.04 17.25 35.70
C THR A 4 -2.05 16.14 35.98
N LYS A 5 -2.53 16.13 37.26
CA LYS A 5 -3.61 15.24 37.69
C LYS A 5 -4.64 16.00 38.52
N GLN A 6 -5.89 15.92 38.11
CA GLN A 6 -6.98 16.49 38.88
C GLN A 6 -7.35 15.59 40.06
N LEU A 7 -7.31 16.15 41.28
CA LEU A 7 -7.88 15.53 42.46
C LEU A 7 -9.21 16.17 42.80
N SER A 8 -10.11 15.38 43.39
CA SER A 8 -11.39 15.82 43.90
C SER A 8 -11.55 15.46 45.36
N ALA A 9 -12.17 16.32 46.15
CA ALA A 9 -12.49 16.05 47.54
C ALA A 9 -13.99 16.21 47.77
N THR A 10 -14.60 15.25 48.46
CA THR A 10 -16.00 15.29 48.86
C THR A 10 -16.10 15.46 50.38
N VAL A 11 -16.68 16.56 50.81
CA VAL A 11 -16.90 16.83 52.25
C VAL A 11 -18.22 16.20 52.67
N LYS A 12 -18.20 15.46 53.77
CA LYS A 12 -19.39 14.80 54.34
C LYS A 12 -19.60 15.23 55.79
N ASP A 13 -20.88 15.29 56.20
CA ASP A 13 -21.27 15.49 57.58
C ASP A 13 -21.03 14.25 58.44
N GLN A 14 -21.28 14.34 59.76
CA GLN A 14 -21.15 13.23 60.69
C GLN A 14 -22.09 12.05 60.43
N ASN A 15 -23.10 12.22 59.55
CA ASN A 15 -24.04 11.19 59.16
C ASN A 15 -23.70 10.58 57.80
N GLY A 16 -22.57 11.04 57.18
CA GLY A 16 -22.12 10.59 55.87
C GLY A 16 -22.78 11.27 54.64
N ASN A 17 -23.62 12.29 54.85
CA ASN A 17 -24.23 13.02 53.76
C ASN A 17 -23.25 14.03 53.15
N THR A 18 -23.30 14.20 51.84
CA THR A 18 -22.45 15.15 51.13
C THR A 18 -22.88 16.60 51.47
N MET A 19 -21.93 17.41 51.91
CA MET A 19 -22.15 18.84 52.17
C MET A 19 -21.84 19.64 50.93
N SER A 20 -22.90 19.96 50.17
CA SER A 20 -22.76 20.81 48.97
C SER A 20 -22.38 22.25 49.40
N GLY A 21 -21.34 22.81 48.76
CA GLY A 21 -20.85 24.16 49.00
C GLY A 21 -19.85 24.28 50.13
N ALA A 22 -19.38 23.16 50.78
CA ALA A 22 -18.30 23.19 51.70
C ALA A 22 -16.98 23.62 50.98
N SER A 23 -16.29 24.60 51.55
CA SER A 23 -14.98 25.06 51.02
C SER A 23 -13.89 24.05 51.30
N VAL A 24 -13.08 23.73 50.31
CA VAL A 24 -11.90 22.86 50.41
C VAL A 24 -10.66 23.68 50.08
N SER A 25 -9.67 23.61 50.90
CA SER A 25 -8.32 24.11 50.62
C SER A 25 -7.37 22.97 50.36
N TRP A 26 -6.39 23.21 49.51
CA TRP A 26 -5.39 22.22 49.10
C TRP A 26 -4.00 22.69 49.48
N SER A 27 -3.16 21.77 49.90
CA SER A 27 -1.75 22.00 50.18
C SER A 27 -0.90 20.79 49.80
N THR A 28 0.37 21.02 49.57
CA THR A 28 1.37 19.96 49.31
C THR A 28 2.39 19.95 50.43
N SER A 29 2.91 18.80 50.78
CA SER A 29 4.03 18.66 51.73
C SER A 29 5.35 19.09 51.13
N ASP A 30 5.48 19.03 49.78
CA ASP A 30 6.70 19.43 49.08
C ASP A 30 6.36 20.08 47.73
N PRO A 31 6.32 21.40 47.63
CA PRO A 31 6.05 22.09 46.38
C PRO A 31 7.19 22.00 45.35
N SER A 32 8.39 21.56 45.76
CA SER A 32 9.50 21.30 44.84
C SER A 32 9.28 20.00 44.04
N VAL A 33 8.52 19.07 44.59
CA VAL A 33 8.16 17.80 43.94
C VAL A 33 6.85 17.92 43.18
N ALA A 34 5.80 18.43 43.81
CA ALA A 34 4.52 18.64 43.18
C ALA A 34 3.78 19.83 43.75
N THR A 35 3.22 20.68 42.91
CA THR A 35 2.34 21.79 43.33
C THR A 35 0.89 21.39 43.23
N VAL A 36 -0.01 22.07 43.97
CA VAL A 36 -1.45 21.89 43.86
C VAL A 36 -2.16 23.24 43.80
N SER A 37 -3.08 23.38 42.87
CA SER A 37 -3.90 24.58 42.73
C SER A 37 -5.06 24.58 43.74
N SER A 38 -5.69 25.75 43.94
CA SER A 38 -6.90 25.89 44.79
C SER A 38 -8.09 25.03 44.28
N ALA A 39 -8.07 24.60 43.02
CA ALA A 39 -9.07 23.72 42.45
C ALA A 39 -8.70 22.22 42.55
N GLY A 40 -7.55 21.86 43.18
CA GLY A 40 -7.10 20.49 43.32
C GLY A 40 -6.35 19.91 42.08
N LEU A 41 -5.89 20.78 41.17
CA LEU A 41 -5.05 20.35 40.06
C LEU A 41 -3.60 20.24 40.57
N VAL A 42 -3.06 19.02 40.56
CA VAL A 42 -1.67 18.73 40.92
C VAL A 42 -0.81 18.82 39.68
N THR A 43 0.34 19.46 39.78
CA THR A 43 1.34 19.57 38.70
C THR A 43 2.69 19.01 39.19
N ALA A 44 3.25 18.06 38.44
CA ALA A 44 4.56 17.47 38.70
C ALA A 44 5.69 18.48 38.42
N THR A 45 6.62 18.68 39.37
CA THR A 45 7.70 19.66 39.29
C THR A 45 9.08 18.99 39.26
N ALA A 46 9.33 18.02 40.14
CA ALA A 46 10.58 17.26 40.19
C ALA A 46 10.36 15.86 40.75
N ASN A 47 11.29 14.93 40.47
CA ASN A 47 11.26 13.59 41.03
C ASN A 47 11.20 13.58 42.56
N GLY A 48 10.36 12.71 43.10
CA GLY A 48 10.19 12.56 44.53
C GLY A 48 8.80 12.16 44.95
N MET A 49 8.53 12.25 46.24
CA MET A 49 7.21 11.96 46.81
C MET A 49 6.68 13.20 47.53
N ALA A 50 5.44 13.55 47.26
CA ALA A 50 4.72 14.60 47.98
C ALA A 50 3.37 14.08 48.46
N THR A 51 2.91 14.61 49.60
CA THR A 51 1.55 14.36 50.11
C THR A 51 0.70 15.58 49.83
N ILE A 52 -0.36 15.38 49.08
CA ILE A 52 -1.37 16.41 48.85
C ILE A 52 -2.43 16.28 49.91
N THR A 53 -2.72 17.37 50.62
CA THR A 53 -3.72 17.41 51.66
C THR A 53 -4.87 18.32 51.26
N SER A 54 -6.09 17.80 51.34
CA SER A 54 -7.32 18.60 51.26
C SER A 54 -7.88 18.84 52.66
N THR A 55 -8.29 20.05 52.97
CA THR A 55 -8.81 20.45 54.30
C THR A 55 -10.10 21.23 54.15
N SER A 56 -11.10 20.87 55.00
CA SER A 56 -12.37 21.60 55.13
C SER A 56 -12.74 21.70 56.60
N GLY A 57 -12.63 22.91 57.20
CA GLY A 57 -12.75 23.11 58.64
C GLY A 57 -11.70 22.31 59.43
N SER A 58 -12.15 21.40 60.30
CA SER A 58 -11.24 20.52 61.05
C SER A 58 -11.02 19.16 60.37
N ALA A 59 -11.69 18.86 59.28
CA ALA A 59 -11.55 17.60 58.53
C ALA A 59 -10.45 17.72 57.48
N SER A 60 -9.65 16.66 57.34
CA SER A 60 -8.64 16.57 56.28
C SER A 60 -8.56 15.17 55.69
N ALA A 61 -8.09 15.12 54.45
CA ALA A 61 -7.76 13.88 53.73
C ALA A 61 -6.46 14.07 52.93
N THR A 62 -5.72 13.00 52.75
CA THR A 62 -4.43 13.05 52.07
C THR A 62 -4.39 12.09 50.89
N ALA A 63 -3.63 12.45 49.87
CA ALA A 63 -3.27 11.59 48.72
C ALA A 63 -1.75 11.64 48.53
N SER A 64 -1.11 10.48 48.40
CA SER A 64 0.31 10.41 48.09
C SER A 64 0.47 10.56 46.55
N VAL A 65 1.40 11.40 46.15
CA VAL A 65 1.81 11.62 44.77
C VAL A 65 3.27 11.26 44.64
N THR A 66 3.60 10.35 43.78
CA THR A 66 4.96 10.03 43.37
C THR A 66 5.19 10.61 41.97
N VAL A 67 6.18 11.46 41.87
CA VAL A 67 6.68 11.98 40.60
C VAL A 67 7.97 11.23 40.31
N GLN A 68 8.00 10.55 39.16
CA GLN A 68 9.17 9.83 38.71
C GLN A 68 9.33 10.15 37.24
N GLU A 69 10.48 10.64 36.85
CA GLU A 69 10.85 10.75 35.45
C GLU A 69 11.07 9.32 34.92
N GLU A 70 10.46 9.01 33.82
CA GLU A 70 10.74 7.73 33.15
C GLU A 70 12.23 7.72 32.81
N ALA A 71 12.94 6.67 33.20
CA ALA A 71 14.36 6.56 32.91
C ALA A 71 14.50 6.51 31.39
N ALA A 72 15.30 7.43 30.83
CA ALA A 72 15.60 7.37 29.41
C ALA A 72 16.18 5.99 29.08
N ALA A 73 15.55 5.29 28.15
CA ALA A 73 15.91 3.95 27.73
C ALA A 73 16.78 4.01 26.45
N LEU A 74 17.58 2.98 26.23
CA LEU A 74 18.17 2.76 24.90
C LEU A 74 17.06 2.49 23.90
N PRO A 75 17.19 2.95 22.64
CA PRO A 75 16.20 2.70 21.61
C PRO A 75 16.23 1.23 21.19
N ASP A 76 15.13 0.76 20.60
CA ASP A 76 15.02 -0.52 19.89
C ASP A 76 14.71 -0.26 18.42
N THR A 77 15.27 -1.06 17.53
CA THR A 77 15.22 -0.86 16.07
C THR A 77 14.51 -2.00 15.39
N GLU A 78 13.61 -1.68 14.45
CA GLU A 78 12.96 -2.67 13.60
C GLU A 78 13.16 -2.35 12.12
N ILE A 79 13.44 -3.39 11.29
CA ILE A 79 13.45 -3.27 9.83
C ILE A 79 12.05 -3.55 9.32
N ASP A 80 11.41 -2.54 8.76
CA ASP A 80 10.06 -2.61 8.20
C ASP A 80 10.05 -3.29 6.84
N SER A 81 10.93 -2.90 5.90
CA SER A 81 10.99 -3.50 4.56
C SER A 81 12.42 -3.69 4.05
N GLY A 82 12.55 -4.48 2.99
CA GLY A 82 13.82 -4.82 2.32
C GLY A 82 13.85 -6.28 1.86
N PRO A 83 14.99 -6.78 1.37
CA PRO A 83 15.16 -8.20 1.08
C PRO A 83 14.77 -9.06 2.28
N ALA A 84 13.98 -10.12 2.04
CA ALA A 84 13.64 -11.07 3.10
C ALA A 84 14.88 -11.87 3.51
N THR A 85 14.97 -12.21 4.79
CA THR A 85 16.10 -13.04 5.26
C THR A 85 16.13 -14.38 4.54
N GLY A 86 17.30 -14.70 3.95
CA GLY A 86 17.54 -15.92 3.19
C GLY A 86 17.05 -15.87 1.74
N SER A 87 16.51 -14.74 1.27
CA SER A 87 16.11 -14.57 -0.14
C SER A 87 17.31 -14.44 -1.08
N THR A 88 17.07 -14.67 -2.37
CA THR A 88 18.04 -14.40 -3.44
C THR A 88 17.46 -13.31 -4.35
N GLN A 89 18.21 -12.21 -4.51
CA GLN A 89 17.86 -11.10 -5.39
C GLN A 89 18.59 -11.21 -6.71
N ARG A 90 17.95 -10.88 -7.82
CA ARG A 90 18.56 -10.89 -9.17
C ARG A 90 19.17 -9.54 -9.57
N GLU A 91 19.11 -8.57 -8.71
CA GLU A 91 19.65 -7.24 -8.93
C GLU A 91 20.73 -6.93 -7.91
N SER A 92 21.76 -6.21 -8.33
CA SER A 92 22.88 -5.79 -7.49
C SER A 92 22.54 -4.57 -6.61
N GLU A 93 21.28 -4.43 -6.22
CA GLU A 93 20.80 -3.35 -5.37
C GLU A 93 19.90 -3.87 -4.25
N ALA A 94 19.89 -3.17 -3.13
CA ALA A 94 18.96 -3.42 -2.03
C ALA A 94 18.57 -2.10 -1.37
N ALA A 95 17.32 -1.97 -0.97
CA ALA A 95 16.83 -0.84 -0.21
C ALA A 95 16.10 -1.33 1.04
N PHE A 96 16.26 -0.60 2.14
CA PHE A 96 15.68 -0.94 3.42
C PHE A 96 14.91 0.25 3.99
N SER A 97 13.80 -0.02 4.67
CA SER A 97 13.16 0.92 5.58
C SER A 97 13.18 0.36 7.01
N PHE A 98 13.33 1.25 7.98
CA PHE A 98 13.44 0.90 9.39
C PHE A 98 12.98 2.05 10.27
N PHE A 99 12.63 1.74 11.49
CA PHE A 99 12.17 2.71 12.49
C PHE A 99 12.66 2.36 13.90
N SER A 100 12.50 3.29 14.82
CA SER A 100 12.77 3.10 16.24
C SER A 100 11.47 3.17 17.05
N ASP A 101 11.45 2.49 18.20
CA ASP A 101 10.40 2.62 19.21
C ASP A 101 10.37 3.98 19.90
N GLN A 102 11.39 4.84 19.66
CA GLN A 102 11.54 6.16 20.25
C GLN A 102 11.62 7.25 19.18
N PHE A 103 11.10 8.42 19.51
CA PHE A 103 11.27 9.64 18.72
C PHE A 103 12.67 10.24 18.93
N ASP A 104 13.08 11.14 18.03
CA ASP A 104 14.36 11.85 18.08
C ASP A 104 15.58 10.92 18.15
N THR A 105 15.56 9.84 17.35
CA THR A 105 16.68 8.93 17.19
C THR A 105 17.36 9.11 15.84
N ASP A 106 18.69 9.06 15.83
CA ASP A 106 19.51 8.87 14.64
C ASP A 106 19.69 7.36 14.37
N PHE A 107 20.18 7.02 13.17
CA PHE A 107 20.47 5.65 12.82
C PHE A 107 21.90 5.47 12.34
N GLU A 108 22.46 4.30 12.65
CA GLU A 108 23.72 3.82 12.10
C GLU A 108 23.49 2.47 11.41
N CYS A 109 24.09 2.30 10.22
CA CYS A 109 24.03 1.11 9.42
C CYS A 109 25.41 0.47 9.23
N SER A 110 25.41 -0.84 9.07
CA SER A 110 26.55 -1.66 8.67
C SER A 110 26.12 -2.58 7.53
N LEU A 111 26.93 -2.68 6.49
CA LEU A 111 26.77 -3.64 5.40
C LEU A 111 27.97 -4.60 5.41
N ASP A 112 27.70 -5.92 5.37
CA ASP A 112 28.68 -7.00 5.31
C ASP A 112 29.76 -6.93 6.41
N GLY A 113 29.35 -6.53 7.63
CA GLY A 113 30.25 -6.38 8.76
C GLY A 113 31.19 -5.17 8.65
N GLY A 114 30.90 -4.24 7.75
CA GLY A 114 31.62 -2.96 7.67
C GLY A 114 31.46 -2.09 8.91
N ALA A 115 32.19 -1.00 8.97
CA ALA A 115 32.08 -0.05 10.09
C ALA A 115 30.68 0.59 10.12
N TRP A 116 30.16 0.78 11.33
CA TRP A 116 28.94 1.55 11.54
C TRP A 116 29.11 2.98 11.04
N SER A 117 28.16 3.46 10.29
CA SER A 117 28.10 4.83 9.78
C SER A 117 26.70 5.37 9.84
N ALA A 118 26.57 6.67 10.03
CA ALA A 118 25.27 7.33 10.02
C ALA A 118 24.54 7.04 8.71
N CYS A 119 23.29 6.66 8.80
CA CYS A 119 22.46 6.29 7.68
C CYS A 119 21.00 6.68 7.91
N GLY A 120 20.20 6.49 6.88
CA GLY A 120 18.77 6.80 6.92
C GLY A 120 18.55 8.28 6.63
N MET A 121 17.54 8.51 5.78
CA MET A 121 16.99 9.83 5.56
C MET A 121 15.55 9.81 6.02
N THR A 122 15.23 10.69 6.96
CA THR A 122 13.84 11.00 7.32
C THR A 122 13.37 12.15 6.45
N SER A 123 12.27 11.98 5.74
CA SER A 123 11.53 13.12 5.20
C SER A 123 10.75 13.79 6.33
N GLU A 124 10.60 15.12 6.31
CA GLU A 124 9.77 15.80 7.31
C GLU A 124 8.38 15.17 7.37
N GLY A 125 8.02 14.61 8.54
CA GLY A 125 6.74 13.95 8.77
C GLY A 125 6.73 12.43 8.68
N ASP A 126 7.84 11.78 8.28
CA ASP A 126 7.97 10.32 8.25
C ASP A 126 8.66 9.79 9.52
N PHE A 127 8.07 8.77 10.12
CA PHE A 127 8.68 8.02 11.23
C PHE A 127 9.61 6.90 10.73
N ILE A 128 9.71 6.70 9.42
CA ILE A 128 10.46 5.61 8.78
C ILE A 128 11.69 6.18 8.10
N SER A 129 12.85 5.71 8.52
CA SER A 129 14.14 6.01 7.89
C SER A 129 14.46 5.00 6.78
N LYS A 130 15.32 5.38 5.82
CA LYS A 130 15.59 4.60 4.62
C LYS A 130 17.07 4.65 4.24
N VAL A 131 17.55 3.55 3.63
CA VAL A 131 18.87 3.46 3.01
C VAL A 131 18.84 2.55 1.80
N GLY A 132 19.59 2.91 0.76
CA GLY A 132 19.76 2.08 -0.44
C GLY A 132 21.23 1.78 -0.73
N TYR A 133 21.48 0.62 -1.27
CA TYR A 133 22.79 0.15 -1.72
C TYR A 133 22.69 -0.27 -3.18
N THR A 134 23.71 0.06 -3.98
CA THR A 134 23.83 -0.29 -5.39
C THR A 134 25.18 -0.91 -5.66
N GLY A 135 25.31 -1.71 -6.74
CA GLY A 135 26.56 -2.36 -7.11
C GLY A 135 27.00 -3.42 -6.12
N LEU A 136 26.05 -4.07 -5.45
CA LEU A 136 26.35 -5.23 -4.58
C LEU A 136 26.97 -6.36 -5.38
N GLY A 137 27.95 -7.04 -4.79
CA GLY A 137 28.59 -8.20 -5.41
C GLY A 137 27.70 -9.43 -5.43
N GLU A 138 28.10 -10.45 -6.21
CA GLU A 138 27.46 -11.76 -6.17
C GLU A 138 27.69 -12.44 -4.81
N GLY A 139 26.69 -13.14 -4.30
CA GLY A 139 26.80 -13.92 -3.06
C GLY A 139 26.02 -13.33 -1.88
N GLY A 140 26.38 -13.77 -0.69
CA GLY A 140 25.65 -13.42 0.54
C GLY A 140 25.98 -12.03 1.07
N HIS A 141 24.98 -11.31 1.49
CA HIS A 141 25.05 -9.99 2.12
C HIS A 141 24.37 -9.98 3.48
N THR A 142 24.79 -9.08 4.35
CA THR A 142 24.21 -8.82 5.67
C THR A 142 24.07 -7.31 5.85
N PHE A 143 22.86 -6.86 6.08
CA PHE A 143 22.56 -5.49 6.51
C PHE A 143 22.21 -5.50 7.98
N GLU A 144 22.78 -4.54 8.73
CA GLU A 144 22.48 -4.30 10.12
C GLU A 144 22.21 -2.81 10.33
N VAL A 145 21.22 -2.50 11.17
CA VAL A 145 20.85 -1.14 11.53
C VAL A 145 20.55 -1.04 13.00
N ARG A 146 20.95 0.08 13.61
CA ARG A 146 20.67 0.40 15.02
C ARG A 146 20.31 1.86 15.18
N ALA A 147 19.32 2.12 15.97
CA ALA A 147 18.96 3.46 16.42
C ALA A 147 19.94 3.97 17.49
N VAL A 148 20.14 5.26 17.54
CA VAL A 148 21.04 5.95 18.47
C VAL A 148 20.31 7.17 19.04
N ASN A 149 20.29 7.29 20.36
CA ASN A 149 19.80 8.47 21.07
C ASN A 149 20.90 9.07 21.98
N SER A 150 20.56 10.05 22.77
CA SER A 150 21.50 10.69 23.70
C SER A 150 22.04 9.77 24.82
N ILE A 151 21.42 8.61 25.06
CA ILE A 151 21.79 7.61 26.05
C ILE A 151 22.80 6.61 25.46
N GLY A 152 22.62 6.22 24.20
CA GLY A 152 23.46 5.27 23.51
C GLY A 152 22.78 4.64 22.31
N SER A 153 23.42 3.62 21.78
CA SER A 153 22.92 2.84 20.64
C SER A 153 22.09 1.66 21.12
N ASP A 154 21.14 1.23 20.27
CA ASP A 154 20.45 -0.04 20.41
C ASP A 154 21.46 -1.18 20.61
N PRO A 155 21.36 -1.96 21.69
CA PRO A 155 22.28 -3.06 21.97
C PRO A 155 21.99 -4.33 21.14
N THR A 156 20.84 -4.36 20.46
CA THR A 156 20.33 -5.50 19.66
C THR A 156 20.00 -5.10 18.24
N PRO A 157 20.98 -4.69 17.41
CA PRO A 157 20.74 -4.18 16.07
C PRO A 157 19.82 -5.10 15.24
N ALA A 158 18.87 -4.50 14.54
CA ALA A 158 18.06 -5.25 13.59
C ALA A 158 18.90 -5.67 12.38
N SER A 159 18.70 -6.89 11.86
CA SER A 159 19.49 -7.40 10.75
C SER A 159 18.68 -8.15 9.71
N ARG A 160 19.18 -8.14 8.45
CA ARG A 160 18.71 -8.92 7.31
C ARG A 160 19.88 -9.55 6.60
N THR A 161 19.71 -10.83 6.19
CA THR A 161 20.69 -11.55 5.36
C THR A 161 20.02 -12.01 4.08
N TRP A 162 20.67 -11.80 2.94
CA TRP A 162 20.17 -12.22 1.63
C TRP A 162 21.35 -12.54 0.71
N SER A 163 21.07 -13.03 -0.49
CA SER A 163 22.08 -13.25 -1.53
C SER A 163 21.73 -12.46 -2.78
N VAL A 164 22.76 -12.08 -3.54
CA VAL A 164 22.64 -11.53 -4.89
C VAL A 164 23.13 -12.61 -5.88
N ASP A 165 22.31 -12.90 -6.90
CA ASP A 165 22.64 -13.78 -8.03
C ASP A 165 22.07 -13.16 -9.31
N THR A 166 22.84 -12.27 -9.94
CA THR A 166 22.45 -11.59 -11.18
C THR A 166 22.58 -12.47 -12.41
N THR A 167 23.20 -13.65 -12.28
CA THR A 167 23.47 -14.57 -13.38
C THR A 167 22.40 -15.66 -13.53
N GLY A 168 21.49 -15.77 -12.56
CA GLY A 168 20.78 -17.00 -12.27
C GLY A 168 19.39 -17.18 -12.83
N ASP A 169 19.15 -18.42 -13.22
CA ASP A 169 17.84 -19.05 -13.34
C ASP A 169 17.24 -19.43 -11.96
N SER A 170 17.84 -18.97 -10.86
CA SER A 170 17.53 -19.41 -9.49
C SER A 170 16.35 -18.70 -8.84
N GLY A 171 15.74 -17.70 -9.49
CA GLY A 171 14.62 -16.95 -8.93
C GLY A 171 13.31 -17.73 -8.85
N ILE A 172 12.39 -17.19 -8.05
CA ILE A 172 11.03 -17.73 -7.89
C ILE A 172 10.26 -17.72 -9.22
N LEU A 173 10.50 -16.70 -10.06
CA LEU A 173 9.85 -16.54 -11.35
C LEU A 173 10.80 -16.92 -12.49
N GLN A 174 10.40 -17.90 -13.26
CA GLN A 174 11.15 -18.36 -14.45
C GLN A 174 10.28 -18.22 -15.70
N LEU A 175 10.73 -17.42 -16.66
CA LEU A 175 10.01 -17.27 -17.94
C LEU A 175 9.94 -18.61 -18.68
N VAL A 176 8.72 -19.04 -19.01
CA VAL A 176 8.45 -20.30 -19.73
C VAL A 176 8.15 -20.03 -21.19
N SER A 177 7.30 -19.08 -21.46
CA SER A 177 6.87 -18.73 -22.82
C SER A 177 6.38 -17.30 -22.89
N SER A 178 6.44 -16.72 -24.09
CA SER A 178 5.91 -15.39 -24.38
C SER A 178 5.26 -15.37 -25.75
N THR A 179 4.29 -14.48 -25.93
CA THR A 179 3.66 -14.20 -27.22
C THR A 179 3.31 -12.72 -27.30
N THR A 180 3.27 -12.18 -28.52
CA THR A 180 2.78 -10.83 -28.77
C THR A 180 1.38 -10.91 -29.35
N VAL A 181 0.48 -10.10 -28.89
CA VAL A 181 -0.93 -10.08 -29.32
C VAL A 181 -1.03 -9.27 -30.60
N ALA A 182 -1.35 -9.92 -31.70
CA ALA A 182 -1.36 -9.32 -33.03
C ALA A 182 -2.36 -8.16 -33.14
N GLY A 183 -1.89 -6.99 -33.57
CA GLY A 183 -2.71 -5.80 -33.79
C GLY A 183 -3.32 -5.19 -32.53
N ALA A 184 -2.89 -5.63 -31.36
CA ALA A 184 -3.28 -5.03 -30.09
C ALA A 184 -2.53 -3.72 -29.89
N ASP A 185 -3.27 -2.75 -29.43
CA ASP A 185 -2.79 -1.45 -28.96
C ASP A 185 -2.69 -1.48 -27.42
N ILE A 186 -2.18 -0.41 -26.84
CA ILE A 186 -2.07 -0.22 -25.40
C ILE A 186 -3.36 -0.64 -24.65
N TRP A 187 -3.21 -1.02 -23.38
CA TRP A 187 -4.27 -1.46 -22.47
C TRP A 187 -4.64 -2.95 -22.61
N SER A 188 -4.44 -3.66 -21.54
CA SER A 188 -4.84 -5.07 -21.47
C SER A 188 -5.46 -5.39 -20.10
N GLY A 189 -6.09 -6.53 -19.98
CA GLY A 189 -6.56 -7.10 -18.73
C GLY A 189 -6.54 -8.61 -18.83
N LEU A 190 -6.28 -9.34 -17.73
CA LEU A 190 -6.18 -10.80 -17.70
C LEU A 190 -7.17 -11.42 -16.73
N SER A 191 -7.76 -12.56 -17.12
CA SER A 191 -8.50 -13.46 -16.23
C SER A 191 -8.49 -14.90 -16.78
N PHE A 192 -9.03 -15.86 -16.01
CA PHE A 192 -9.09 -17.27 -16.39
C PHE A 192 -10.51 -17.83 -16.20
N ASP A 193 -11.10 -18.42 -17.25
CA ASP A 193 -12.47 -18.93 -17.23
C ASP A 193 -12.60 -20.40 -16.78
N GLY A 194 -11.50 -21.00 -16.33
CA GLY A 194 -11.40 -22.42 -15.99
C GLY A 194 -10.85 -23.29 -17.14
N SER A 195 -10.69 -22.71 -18.33
CA SER A 195 -10.18 -23.40 -19.53
C SER A 195 -9.20 -22.56 -20.33
N HIS A 196 -9.44 -21.24 -20.39
CA HIS A 196 -8.69 -20.30 -21.21
C HIS A 196 -8.28 -19.07 -20.42
N ILE A 197 -7.14 -18.50 -20.78
CA ILE A 197 -6.76 -17.16 -20.40
C ILE A 197 -7.58 -16.20 -21.27
N LEU A 198 -8.30 -15.31 -20.62
CA LEU A 198 -9.08 -14.26 -21.25
C LEU A 198 -8.25 -12.97 -21.18
N LEU A 199 -7.87 -12.44 -22.34
CA LEU A 199 -7.19 -11.17 -22.48
C LEU A 199 -8.15 -10.15 -23.09
N THR A 200 -8.42 -9.04 -22.44
CA THR A 200 -9.02 -7.88 -23.11
C THR A 200 -7.94 -6.91 -23.53
N THR A 201 -8.04 -6.37 -24.72
CA THR A 201 -7.11 -5.39 -25.27
C THR A 201 -7.78 -4.54 -26.34
N MET A 202 -7.12 -3.45 -26.72
CA MET A 202 -7.58 -2.59 -27.80
C MET A 202 -7.10 -3.13 -29.14
N ILE A 203 -8.03 -3.37 -30.08
CA ILE A 203 -7.72 -3.71 -31.46
C ILE A 203 -8.61 -2.83 -32.38
N ASN A 204 -8.00 -2.08 -33.27
CA ASN A 204 -8.71 -1.18 -34.19
C ASN A 204 -9.64 -0.17 -33.48
N GLY A 205 -9.24 0.35 -32.33
CA GLY A 205 -10.01 1.34 -31.57
C GLY A 205 -11.19 0.77 -30.78
N HIS A 206 -11.31 -0.56 -30.68
CA HIS A 206 -12.34 -1.27 -29.92
C HIS A 206 -11.73 -2.16 -28.85
N ILE A 207 -12.44 -2.35 -27.74
CA ILE A 207 -12.10 -3.37 -26.74
C ILE A 207 -12.44 -4.73 -27.35
N ASN A 208 -11.47 -5.62 -27.37
CA ASN A 208 -11.61 -6.98 -27.87
C ASN A 208 -11.27 -7.99 -26.77
N LEU A 209 -11.92 -9.14 -26.83
CA LEU A 209 -11.58 -10.33 -26.07
C LEU A 209 -10.77 -11.27 -26.96
N VAL A 210 -9.60 -11.67 -26.50
CA VAL A 210 -8.76 -12.69 -27.14
C VAL A 210 -8.56 -13.81 -26.13
N LYS A 211 -8.74 -15.05 -26.58
CA LYS A 211 -8.57 -16.23 -25.74
C LYS A 211 -7.26 -16.93 -26.04
N TYR A 212 -6.63 -17.43 -24.99
CA TYR A 212 -5.43 -18.24 -25.10
C TYR A 212 -5.56 -19.53 -24.27
N THR A 213 -4.91 -20.59 -24.73
CA THR A 213 -4.63 -21.74 -23.85
C THR A 213 -3.65 -21.32 -22.75
N THR A 214 -3.51 -22.16 -21.74
CA THR A 214 -2.49 -21.96 -20.68
C THR A 214 -1.03 -22.05 -21.20
N ASP A 215 -0.83 -22.48 -22.45
CA ASP A 215 0.49 -22.47 -23.11
C ASP A 215 0.66 -21.31 -24.11
N LEU A 216 -0.18 -20.28 -23.96
CA LEU A 216 -0.19 -19.04 -24.75
C LEU A 216 -0.43 -19.25 -26.26
N VAL A 217 -1.21 -20.27 -26.61
CA VAL A 217 -1.69 -20.46 -27.99
C VAL A 217 -3.06 -19.81 -28.11
N GLN A 218 -3.21 -18.88 -29.05
CA GLN A 218 -4.49 -18.22 -29.29
C GLN A 218 -5.56 -19.19 -29.74
N VAL A 219 -6.78 -19.02 -29.22
CA VAL A 219 -7.95 -19.85 -29.48
C VAL A 219 -9.01 -19.04 -30.22
N GLY A 220 -9.18 -19.29 -31.50
CA GLY A 220 -10.13 -18.54 -32.34
C GLY A 220 -9.66 -17.10 -32.65
N ASP A 221 -10.56 -16.35 -33.26
CA ASP A 221 -10.33 -14.93 -33.56
C ASP A 221 -10.65 -14.02 -32.38
N ALA A 222 -10.10 -12.79 -32.39
CA ALA A 222 -10.47 -11.77 -31.43
C ALA A 222 -11.94 -11.36 -31.58
N VAL A 223 -12.67 -11.23 -30.49
CA VAL A 223 -14.09 -10.87 -30.46
C VAL A 223 -14.23 -9.43 -29.97
N ALA A 224 -14.77 -8.52 -30.77
CA ALA A 224 -15.02 -7.16 -30.39
C ALA A 224 -16.12 -7.08 -29.31
N LEU A 225 -15.78 -6.52 -28.14
CA LEU A 225 -16.70 -6.31 -27.02
C LEU A 225 -17.41 -4.95 -27.11
N THR A 226 -16.82 -3.98 -27.81
CA THR A 226 -17.41 -2.68 -28.11
C THR A 226 -17.62 -2.49 -29.61
N THR A 227 -18.63 -1.73 -29.96
CA THR A 227 -18.97 -1.36 -31.35
C THR A 227 -18.92 0.17 -31.48
N ALA A 228 -18.97 0.67 -32.71
CA ALA A 228 -19.01 2.12 -32.96
C ALA A 228 -20.22 2.82 -32.32
N SER A 229 -21.30 2.10 -32.00
CA SER A 229 -22.46 2.66 -31.30
C SER A 229 -22.28 2.76 -29.79
N ASP A 230 -21.32 2.05 -29.20
CA ASP A 230 -20.98 2.16 -27.79
C ASP A 230 -20.12 3.40 -27.50
N ILE A 231 -19.37 3.87 -28.52
CA ILE A 231 -18.40 4.95 -28.40
C ILE A 231 -19.04 6.28 -28.83
N PRO A 232 -19.03 7.32 -27.98
CA PRO A 232 -19.55 8.63 -28.33
C PRO A 232 -18.90 9.20 -29.62
N ALA A 233 -19.68 9.89 -30.43
CA ALA A 233 -19.21 10.39 -31.74
C ALA A 233 -17.98 11.30 -31.61
N GLY A 234 -16.95 10.98 -32.36
CA GLY A 234 -15.68 11.73 -32.37
C GLY A 234 -14.74 11.44 -31.19
N LYS A 235 -15.02 10.40 -30.40
CA LYS A 235 -14.20 9.94 -29.28
C LYS A 235 -13.52 8.60 -29.57
N ASN A 236 -12.47 8.32 -28.82
CA ASN A 236 -11.78 7.04 -28.77
C ASN A 236 -11.89 6.47 -27.36
N ILE A 237 -11.64 5.19 -27.17
CA ILE A 237 -11.49 4.60 -25.86
C ILE A 237 -10.13 5.02 -25.30
N ALA A 238 -10.10 5.58 -24.10
CA ALA A 238 -8.88 6.03 -23.43
C ALA A 238 -8.31 5.00 -22.47
N ASP A 239 -9.17 4.23 -21.80
CA ASP A 239 -8.79 3.19 -20.86
C ASP A 239 -9.89 2.14 -20.73
N HIS A 240 -9.51 0.92 -20.37
CA HIS A 240 -10.48 -0.10 -19.97
C HIS A 240 -9.88 -1.02 -18.89
N LYS A 241 -10.78 -1.63 -18.12
CA LYS A 241 -10.47 -2.70 -17.16
C LYS A 241 -11.48 -3.82 -17.31
N HIS A 242 -11.06 -5.03 -17.00
CA HIS A 242 -12.01 -6.12 -16.90
C HIS A 242 -11.89 -6.88 -15.57
N LEU A 243 -12.96 -7.58 -15.22
CA LEU A 243 -13.07 -8.44 -14.06
C LEU A 243 -13.94 -9.64 -14.40
N LEU A 244 -13.47 -10.85 -14.15
CA LEU A 244 -14.27 -12.07 -14.30
C LEU A 244 -14.88 -12.47 -12.95
N MET A 245 -16.21 -12.67 -12.92
CA MET A 245 -16.92 -13.27 -11.80
C MET A 245 -17.75 -14.44 -12.29
N GLY A 246 -17.36 -15.65 -11.92
CA GLY A 246 -17.98 -16.87 -12.46
C GLY A 246 -17.81 -16.94 -13.98
N SER A 247 -18.92 -16.95 -14.73
CA SER A 247 -18.92 -16.94 -16.21
C SER A 247 -19.23 -15.57 -16.80
N THR A 248 -19.23 -14.51 -16.02
CA THR A 248 -19.54 -13.15 -16.46
C THR A 248 -18.30 -12.28 -16.42
N LEU A 249 -17.96 -11.70 -17.58
CA LEU A 249 -16.89 -10.73 -17.72
C LEU A 249 -17.50 -9.32 -17.64
N PHE A 250 -17.08 -8.56 -16.63
CA PHE A 250 -17.41 -7.16 -16.45
C PHE A 250 -16.31 -6.32 -17.08
N VAL A 251 -16.69 -5.31 -17.85
CA VAL A 251 -15.75 -4.41 -18.53
C VAL A 251 -16.13 -2.98 -18.25
N SER A 252 -15.22 -2.22 -17.63
CA SER A 252 -15.34 -0.78 -17.50
C SER A 252 -14.43 -0.08 -18.52
N TRP A 253 -14.85 1.09 -18.98
CA TRP A 253 -14.07 1.87 -19.94
C TRP A 253 -14.43 3.36 -19.90
N SER A 254 -13.49 4.20 -20.31
CA SER A 254 -13.67 5.66 -20.43
C SER A 254 -13.32 6.15 -21.82
N PRO A 255 -14.06 7.12 -22.39
CA PRO A 255 -13.69 7.78 -23.63
C PRO A 255 -12.58 8.80 -23.42
N SER A 256 -11.81 9.08 -24.48
CA SER A 256 -10.72 10.05 -24.46
C SER A 256 -11.22 11.48 -24.29
N GLY A 257 -10.62 12.22 -23.34
CA GLY A 257 -10.94 13.61 -23.07
C GLY A 257 -12.31 13.85 -22.47
N ASP A 258 -13.01 12.80 -22.06
CA ASP A 258 -14.32 12.87 -21.45
C ASP A 258 -14.30 12.57 -19.95
N LYS A 259 -15.36 12.97 -19.33
CA LYS A 259 -15.67 12.91 -17.92
C LYS A 259 -16.68 11.79 -17.65
N GLU A 260 -16.71 10.80 -18.51
CA GLU A 260 -17.66 9.71 -18.50
C GLU A 260 -16.94 8.38 -18.24
N LEU A 261 -17.61 7.50 -17.53
CA LEU A 261 -17.15 6.15 -17.25
C LEU A 261 -18.30 5.18 -17.45
N TYR A 262 -18.06 4.13 -18.20
CA TYR A 262 -19.05 3.13 -18.55
C TYR A 262 -18.69 1.76 -18.00
N LEU A 263 -19.73 0.97 -17.73
CA LEU A 263 -19.61 -0.41 -17.30
C LEU A 263 -20.61 -1.29 -18.09
N PHE A 264 -20.15 -2.41 -18.59
CA PHE A 264 -20.99 -3.42 -19.20
C PHE A 264 -20.53 -4.83 -18.84
N ARG A 265 -21.27 -5.84 -19.25
CA ARG A 265 -20.94 -7.25 -19.03
C ARG A 265 -21.15 -8.09 -20.27
N THR A 266 -20.33 -9.15 -20.39
CA THR A 266 -20.43 -10.18 -21.41
C THR A 266 -20.35 -11.56 -20.76
N ASP A 267 -20.67 -12.60 -21.52
CA ASP A 267 -20.18 -13.95 -21.19
C ASP A 267 -18.68 -14.08 -21.53
N THR A 268 -18.11 -15.25 -21.25
CA THR A 268 -16.70 -15.53 -21.55
C THR A 268 -16.42 -15.73 -23.04
N ASP A 269 -17.45 -15.80 -23.90
CA ASP A 269 -17.34 -15.82 -25.36
C ASP A 269 -17.45 -14.44 -26.01
N GLY A 270 -17.65 -13.39 -25.17
CA GLY A 270 -17.75 -12.00 -25.61
C GLY A 270 -19.17 -11.56 -26.00
N ASN A 271 -20.19 -12.41 -25.82
CA ASN A 271 -21.56 -12.01 -26.10
C ASN A 271 -22.07 -11.04 -25.03
N ARG A 272 -22.58 -9.89 -25.45
CA ARG A 272 -23.09 -8.86 -24.55
C ARG A 272 -24.29 -9.38 -23.74
N VAL A 273 -24.25 -9.14 -22.41
CA VAL A 273 -25.31 -9.50 -21.48
C VAL A 273 -25.95 -8.23 -20.91
N GLY A 274 -27.02 -7.77 -21.52
CA GLY A 274 -27.72 -6.55 -21.13
C GLY A 274 -27.07 -5.26 -21.66
N PRO A 275 -27.61 -4.10 -21.28
CA PRO A 275 -27.14 -2.80 -21.73
C PRO A 275 -25.85 -2.39 -20.97
N GLN A 276 -25.14 -1.43 -21.53
CA GLN A 276 -24.10 -0.65 -20.85
C GLN A 276 -24.78 0.32 -19.87
N VAL A 277 -24.15 0.54 -18.73
CA VAL A 277 -24.55 1.56 -17.76
C VAL A 277 -23.47 2.63 -17.66
N ALA A 278 -23.88 3.88 -17.48
CA ALA A 278 -22.97 4.96 -17.11
C ALA A 278 -22.71 4.88 -15.60
N VAL A 279 -21.44 4.82 -15.23
CA VAL A 279 -20.99 4.89 -13.83
C VAL A 279 -20.90 6.34 -13.39
N VAL A 280 -20.40 7.19 -14.29
CA VAL A 280 -20.28 8.62 -14.14
C VAL A 280 -20.77 9.27 -15.44
N GLU A 281 -21.59 10.29 -15.29
CA GLU A 281 -22.03 11.18 -16.37
C GLU A 281 -21.57 12.61 -16.00
N ASP A 282 -20.79 13.24 -16.90
CA ASP A 282 -20.38 14.65 -16.75
C ASP A 282 -19.61 14.99 -15.46
N SER A 283 -18.62 14.17 -15.08
CA SER A 283 -17.69 14.53 -14.01
C SER A 283 -16.93 15.83 -14.34
N PRO A 284 -16.72 16.74 -13.37
CA PRO A 284 -15.95 17.95 -13.61
C PRO A 284 -14.47 17.70 -13.94
N VAL A 285 -14.00 16.43 -13.86
CA VAL A 285 -12.60 16.08 -13.99
C VAL A 285 -12.39 14.75 -14.71
N MET A 286 -11.21 14.57 -15.32
CA MET A 286 -10.83 13.37 -16.07
C MET A 286 -10.81 12.12 -15.18
N THR A 287 -11.44 11.05 -15.63
CA THR A 287 -11.59 9.77 -14.90
C THR A 287 -10.54 8.73 -15.34
N ASN A 288 -9.28 9.14 -15.53
CA ASN A 288 -8.24 8.31 -16.15
C ASN A 288 -7.72 7.15 -15.29
N ASP A 289 -7.99 7.16 -13.98
CA ASP A 289 -7.54 6.12 -13.05
C ASP A 289 -8.73 5.33 -12.54
N MET A 290 -9.19 4.37 -13.35
CA MET A 290 -10.25 3.48 -12.94
C MET A 290 -9.72 2.11 -12.52
N HIS A 291 -10.38 1.53 -11.51
CA HIS A 291 -10.14 0.16 -11.05
C HIS A 291 -11.45 -0.59 -11.00
N LEU A 292 -11.40 -1.85 -11.39
CA LEU A 292 -12.52 -2.78 -11.34
C LEU A 292 -12.12 -3.96 -10.47
N PHE A 293 -12.86 -4.22 -9.40
CA PHE A 293 -12.55 -5.30 -8.46
C PHE A 293 -13.81 -5.85 -7.80
N THR A 294 -13.68 -6.91 -7.02
CA THR A 294 -14.81 -7.62 -6.41
C THR A 294 -14.48 -8.06 -4.98
N ASN A 295 -15.51 -8.23 -4.16
CA ASN A 295 -15.46 -8.96 -2.90
C ASN A 295 -16.06 -10.39 -3.01
N GLY A 296 -16.29 -10.87 -4.25
CA GLY A 296 -16.92 -12.15 -4.55
C GLY A 296 -18.43 -12.10 -4.67
N ALA A 297 -19.10 -11.03 -4.21
CA ALA A 297 -20.56 -10.86 -4.29
C ALA A 297 -20.96 -9.65 -5.14
N SER A 298 -20.19 -8.59 -5.07
CA SER A 298 -20.45 -7.31 -5.77
C SER A 298 -19.26 -6.94 -6.67
N VAL A 299 -19.55 -6.10 -7.67
CA VAL A 299 -18.56 -5.45 -8.53
C VAL A 299 -18.38 -4.01 -8.06
N PHE A 300 -17.15 -3.60 -7.88
CA PHE A 300 -16.80 -2.24 -7.49
C PHE A 300 -16.07 -1.54 -8.64
N VAL A 301 -16.52 -0.34 -8.94
CA VAL A 301 -15.83 0.58 -9.84
C VAL A 301 -15.29 1.73 -9.01
N MET A 302 -13.98 1.84 -8.95
CA MET A 302 -13.28 2.96 -8.33
C MET A 302 -12.69 3.85 -9.40
N TYR A 303 -12.74 5.16 -9.20
CA TYR A 303 -12.15 6.15 -10.10
C TYR A 303 -11.66 7.37 -9.30
N ALA A 304 -10.71 8.09 -9.88
CA ALA A 304 -10.20 9.34 -9.33
C ALA A 304 -10.87 10.54 -10.00
N GLU A 305 -11.16 11.57 -9.21
CA GLU A 305 -11.40 12.92 -9.71
C GLU A 305 -10.15 13.79 -9.49
N ALA A 306 -10.04 14.95 -10.15
CA ALA A 306 -8.88 15.84 -9.96
C ALA A 306 -8.69 16.20 -8.50
N GLY A 307 -7.51 15.96 -8.02
CA GLY A 307 -7.18 15.95 -6.62
C GLY A 307 -7.05 14.51 -6.13
N GLU A 308 -6.85 14.33 -4.87
CA GLU A 308 -6.54 13.03 -4.25
C GLU A 308 -7.76 12.19 -3.88
N ASP A 309 -8.98 12.66 -4.24
CA ASP A 309 -10.21 12.00 -3.87
C ASP A 309 -10.50 10.78 -4.76
N ARG A 310 -10.87 9.68 -4.14
CA ARG A 310 -11.32 8.47 -4.80
C ARG A 310 -12.82 8.28 -4.59
N TYR A 311 -13.48 7.80 -5.62
CA TYR A 311 -14.90 7.50 -5.63
C TYR A 311 -15.13 6.05 -5.93
N ILE A 312 -16.02 5.40 -5.18
CA ILE A 312 -16.38 3.99 -5.36
C ILE A 312 -17.86 3.84 -5.52
N THR A 313 -18.26 3.14 -6.58
CA THR A 313 -19.62 2.71 -6.80
C THR A 313 -19.69 1.19 -6.76
N GLU A 314 -20.62 0.66 -5.96
CA GLU A 314 -20.89 -0.76 -5.83
C GLU A 314 -22.06 -1.15 -6.72
N TYR A 315 -21.91 -2.23 -7.47
CA TYR A 315 -22.93 -2.82 -8.32
C TYR A 315 -23.17 -4.27 -7.95
N ASP A 316 -24.41 -4.72 -8.10
CA ASP A 316 -24.68 -6.16 -8.15
C ASP A 316 -24.25 -6.76 -9.51
N THR A 317 -24.36 -8.07 -9.65
CA THR A 317 -23.99 -8.78 -10.88
C THR A 317 -24.93 -8.46 -12.06
N ALA A 318 -26.04 -7.80 -11.84
CA ALA A 318 -26.95 -7.33 -12.89
C ALA A 318 -26.66 -5.88 -13.32
N LEU A 319 -25.63 -5.25 -12.76
CA LEU A 319 -25.25 -3.84 -12.93
C LEU A 319 -26.28 -2.84 -12.35
N VAL A 320 -26.96 -3.23 -11.28
CA VAL A 320 -27.77 -2.30 -10.48
C VAL A 320 -26.90 -1.76 -9.35
N ALA A 321 -26.82 -0.44 -9.25
CA ALA A 321 -26.06 0.20 -8.17
C ALA A 321 -26.66 -0.14 -6.80
N ALA A 322 -25.83 -0.64 -5.89
CA ALA A 322 -26.26 -1.05 -4.55
C ALA A 322 -26.49 0.14 -3.61
N GLY A 323 -26.11 1.35 -4.03
CA GLY A 323 -26.27 2.58 -3.27
C GLY A 323 -25.59 3.76 -3.97
N PRO A 324 -25.55 4.92 -3.31
CA PRO A 324 -24.86 6.08 -3.86
C PRO A 324 -23.34 5.84 -3.89
N THR A 325 -22.67 6.48 -4.85
CA THR A 325 -21.21 6.55 -4.92
C THR A 325 -20.63 7.09 -3.62
N LYS A 326 -19.65 6.41 -3.07
CA LYS A 326 -18.95 6.81 -1.85
C LYS A 326 -17.65 7.53 -2.21
N LYS A 327 -17.41 8.65 -1.55
CA LYS A 327 -16.12 9.31 -1.57
C LYS A 327 -15.21 8.68 -0.51
N ILE A 328 -13.99 8.34 -0.90
CA ILE A 328 -12.94 7.86 -0.02
C ILE A 328 -11.86 8.93 0.04
N THR A 329 -11.64 9.47 1.22
CA THR A 329 -10.55 10.41 1.45
C THR A 329 -9.42 9.64 2.12
N ALA A 330 -8.33 9.43 1.40
CA ALA A 330 -7.12 8.86 1.97
C ALA A 330 -6.44 9.89 2.89
N PRO A 331 -5.95 9.50 4.06
CA PRO A 331 -5.09 10.39 4.84
C PRO A 331 -3.72 10.51 4.14
N GLY A 332 -3.34 11.74 3.77
CA GLY A 332 -2.03 12.08 3.19
C GLY A 332 -2.00 12.20 1.67
N PRO A 333 -0.91 12.72 1.10
CA PRO A 333 -0.75 12.88 -0.33
C PRO A 333 -0.44 11.52 -0.98
N HIS A 334 -1.42 10.92 -1.62
CA HIS A 334 -1.27 9.64 -2.33
C HIS A 334 -1.46 9.86 -3.83
N ASP A 335 -0.49 9.39 -4.60
CA ASP A 335 -0.69 9.15 -6.03
C ASP A 335 -1.67 7.99 -6.24
N PRO A 336 -2.24 7.85 -7.43
CA PRO A 336 -3.25 6.84 -7.71
C PRO A 336 -2.80 5.46 -7.27
N LEU A 337 -3.59 4.85 -6.38
CA LEU A 337 -3.41 3.47 -5.97
C LEU A 337 -3.72 2.58 -7.16
N GLY A 338 -2.72 1.85 -7.65
CA GLY A 338 -2.77 1.19 -8.96
C GLY A 338 -3.52 -0.13 -9.01
N ALA A 339 -3.63 -0.86 -7.90
CA ALA A 339 -4.29 -2.16 -7.84
C ALA A 339 -5.02 -2.36 -6.52
N THR A 340 -6.16 -3.05 -6.56
CA THR A 340 -6.98 -3.30 -5.37
C THR A 340 -7.34 -4.78 -5.30
N LEU A 341 -7.11 -5.38 -4.14
CA LEU A 341 -7.48 -6.77 -3.85
C LEU A 341 -8.32 -6.84 -2.58
N PHE A 342 -9.39 -7.66 -2.60
CA PHE A 342 -10.16 -8.00 -1.42
C PHE A 342 -9.56 -9.22 -0.72
N GLN A 343 -9.14 -9.04 0.53
CA GLN A 343 -8.50 -10.10 1.30
C GLN A 343 -8.87 -10.00 2.78
N ASN A 344 -9.15 -11.13 3.41
CA ASN A 344 -9.44 -11.25 4.85
C ASN A 344 -10.54 -10.29 5.35
N GLY A 345 -11.56 -10.02 4.51
CA GLY A 345 -12.69 -9.14 4.86
C GLY A 345 -12.40 -7.64 4.72
N GLY A 346 -11.27 -7.26 4.14
CA GLY A 346 -10.90 -5.88 3.85
C GLY A 346 -10.29 -5.72 2.47
N TYR A 347 -9.96 -4.48 2.10
CA TYR A 347 -9.34 -4.17 0.82
C TYR A 347 -7.88 -3.79 1.03
N ARG A 348 -7.02 -4.24 0.11
CA ARG A 348 -5.60 -3.88 0.05
C ARG A 348 -5.38 -3.12 -1.25
N MET A 349 -4.97 -1.87 -1.13
CA MET A 349 -4.67 -1.01 -2.27
C MET A 349 -3.17 -0.80 -2.36
N PHE A 350 -2.62 -1.03 -3.54
CA PHE A 350 -1.19 -0.92 -3.81
C PHE A 350 -0.95 0.26 -4.75
N GLY A 351 0.08 1.06 -4.46
CA GLY A 351 0.38 2.22 -5.29
C GLY A 351 1.63 2.98 -4.85
N GLY A 352 1.85 4.13 -5.45
CA GLY A 352 2.93 5.04 -5.08
C GLY A 352 2.50 6.02 -3.98
N ASN A 353 3.43 6.45 -3.15
CA ASN A 353 3.26 7.63 -2.31
C ASN A 353 3.91 8.81 -3.03
N GLY A 354 3.08 9.75 -3.50
CA GLY A 354 3.52 10.86 -4.35
C GLY A 354 4.56 11.80 -3.72
N THR A 355 4.57 11.89 -2.39
CA THR A 355 5.52 12.74 -1.67
C THR A 355 6.88 12.07 -1.53
N ASN A 356 6.89 10.77 -1.17
CA ASN A 356 8.09 10.04 -0.78
C ASN A 356 8.54 9.01 -1.83
N ARG A 357 7.77 8.86 -2.91
CA ARG A 357 8.13 8.03 -4.07
C ARG A 357 8.29 6.53 -3.77
N HIS A 358 7.56 6.02 -2.74
CA HIS A 358 7.62 4.63 -2.34
C HIS A 358 6.48 3.82 -2.94
N LEU A 359 6.71 2.52 -3.14
CA LEU A 359 5.62 1.58 -3.31
C LEU A 359 5.05 1.26 -1.92
N ILE A 360 3.74 1.44 -1.76
CA ILE A 360 3.02 1.25 -0.51
C ILE A 360 1.87 0.28 -0.67
N VAL A 361 1.40 -0.26 0.45
CA VAL A 361 0.09 -0.87 0.60
C VAL A 361 -0.74 -0.06 1.58
N ALA A 362 -1.97 0.26 1.21
CA ALA A 362 -2.95 0.90 2.08
C ALA A 362 -4.07 -0.08 2.44
N ASN A 363 -4.45 -0.13 3.70
CA ASN A 363 -5.39 -1.09 4.24
C ASN A 363 -6.74 -0.44 4.54
N TRP A 364 -7.82 -1.10 4.12
CA TRP A 364 -9.19 -0.63 4.30
C TRP A 364 -10.09 -1.75 4.80
N THR A 365 -11.03 -1.43 5.68
CA THR A 365 -12.09 -2.34 6.08
C THR A 365 -13.08 -2.56 4.94
N SER A 366 -13.95 -3.57 5.06
CA SER A 366 -15.05 -3.81 4.10
C SER A 366 -16.06 -2.65 4.02
N THR A 367 -16.03 -1.72 4.98
CA THR A 367 -16.90 -0.54 5.03
C THR A 367 -16.20 0.74 4.57
N TRP A 368 -14.98 0.63 4.05
CA TRP A 368 -14.15 1.75 3.57
C TRP A 368 -13.68 2.70 4.68
N SER A 369 -13.44 2.17 5.86
CA SER A 369 -12.68 2.85 6.91
C SER A 369 -11.23 2.42 6.83
N THR A 370 -10.30 3.27 7.24
CA THR A 370 -8.88 2.91 7.35
C THR A 370 -8.66 1.83 8.41
N GLU A 371 -7.77 0.88 8.14
CA GLU A 371 -7.37 -0.19 9.06
C GLU A 371 -5.90 0.04 9.46
N GLU A 372 -5.60 0.05 10.75
CA GLU A 372 -4.22 0.25 11.21
C GLU A 372 -3.36 -1.03 11.08
N PRO A 373 -2.10 -0.93 10.64
CA PRO A 373 -1.49 0.29 10.08
C PRO A 373 -2.13 0.63 8.72
N TYR A 374 -2.58 1.90 8.58
CA TYR A 374 -3.26 2.33 7.35
C TYR A 374 -2.37 2.19 6.11
N GLU A 375 -1.13 2.61 6.23
CA GLU A 375 -0.15 2.59 5.15
C GLU A 375 1.12 1.87 5.59
N ARG A 376 1.67 1.06 4.69
CA ARG A 376 2.97 0.42 4.88
C ARG A 376 3.81 0.56 3.62
N VAL A 377 5.06 1.00 3.77
CA VAL A 377 6.04 1.00 2.69
C VAL A 377 6.48 -0.44 2.44
N ILE A 378 6.38 -0.90 1.20
CA ILE A 378 6.80 -2.25 0.79
C ILE A 378 8.04 -2.24 -0.10
N VAL A 379 8.26 -1.15 -0.86
CA VAL A 379 9.52 -0.90 -1.57
C VAL A 379 9.89 0.56 -1.33
N PRO A 380 10.86 0.83 -0.46
CA PRO A 380 11.38 2.17 -0.27
C PRO A 380 12.10 2.64 -1.54
N SER A 381 11.95 3.90 -1.91
CA SER A 381 12.81 4.53 -2.90
C SER A 381 14.08 5.05 -2.23
N THR A 382 15.17 5.07 -2.95
CA THR A 382 16.37 5.82 -2.58
C THR A 382 16.14 7.32 -2.83
N THR A 383 17.09 8.18 -2.47
CA THR A 383 16.96 9.66 -2.55
C THR A 383 16.47 10.21 -3.87
N ASP A 384 16.78 9.49 -4.94
CA ASP A 384 16.62 9.99 -6.30
C ASP A 384 15.77 9.06 -7.19
N ASP A 385 15.43 7.85 -6.70
CA ASP A 385 14.66 6.87 -7.45
C ASP A 385 13.16 6.95 -7.10
N TRP A 386 12.32 6.55 -8.05
CA TRP A 386 10.88 6.53 -7.87
C TRP A 386 10.36 5.11 -8.03
N ASN A 387 9.59 4.64 -7.05
CA ASN A 387 8.76 3.46 -7.20
C ASN A 387 7.30 3.92 -7.36
N TRP A 388 6.76 3.79 -8.56
CA TRP A 388 5.49 4.36 -8.91
C TRP A 388 4.53 3.32 -9.44
N PHE A 389 3.24 3.50 -9.22
CA PHE A 389 2.16 2.64 -9.69
C PHE A 389 2.39 1.13 -9.52
N ALA A 390 1.63 0.51 -8.61
CA ALA A 390 1.35 -0.91 -8.73
C ALA A 390 0.37 -1.10 -9.90
N SER A 391 0.78 -1.85 -10.91
CA SER A 391 -0.05 -2.06 -12.10
C SER A 391 -0.76 -3.41 -12.09
N GLY A 392 -0.20 -4.42 -11.43
CA GLY A 392 -0.80 -5.73 -11.24
C GLY A 392 -0.48 -6.27 -9.85
N VAL A 393 -1.44 -6.90 -9.22
CA VAL A 393 -1.30 -7.52 -7.91
C VAL A 393 -2.03 -8.85 -7.87
N GLU A 394 -1.34 -9.87 -7.38
CA GLU A 394 -1.92 -11.18 -7.09
C GLU A 394 -1.45 -11.70 -5.73
N TRP A 395 -2.32 -12.44 -5.06
CA TRP A 395 -2.02 -13.13 -3.82
C TRP A 395 -2.19 -14.62 -3.98
N ASP A 396 -1.13 -15.38 -3.69
CA ASP A 396 -1.19 -16.85 -3.60
C ASP A 396 -1.40 -17.29 -2.14
N PRO A 397 -2.61 -17.72 -1.77
CA PRO A 397 -2.88 -18.18 -0.41
C PRO A 397 -2.19 -19.51 -0.06
N THR A 398 -1.71 -20.26 -1.05
CA THR A 398 -1.04 -21.55 -0.86
C THR A 398 0.40 -21.36 -0.41
N THR A 399 1.13 -20.50 -1.11
CA THR A 399 2.52 -20.18 -0.80
C THR A 399 2.67 -18.96 0.10
N LYS A 400 1.57 -18.23 0.37
CA LYS A 400 1.52 -16.98 1.13
C LYS A 400 2.46 -15.93 0.54
N ARG A 401 2.38 -15.75 -0.77
CA ARG A 401 3.21 -14.82 -1.53
C ARG A 401 2.37 -13.79 -2.26
N TRP A 402 2.86 -12.57 -2.27
CA TRP A 402 2.37 -11.48 -3.10
C TRP A 402 3.19 -11.39 -4.38
N PHE A 403 2.52 -11.19 -5.50
CA PHE A 403 3.11 -10.87 -6.80
C PHE A 403 2.67 -9.46 -7.17
N ILE A 404 3.61 -8.53 -7.26
CA ILE A 404 3.32 -7.11 -7.44
C ILE A 404 4.15 -6.57 -8.59
N GLY A 405 3.48 -6.01 -9.59
CA GLY A 405 4.09 -5.24 -10.66
C GLY A 405 4.12 -3.76 -10.33
N TYR A 406 5.26 -3.12 -10.44
CA TYR A 406 5.38 -1.69 -10.23
C TYR A 406 6.41 -1.08 -11.17
N ARG A 407 6.25 0.22 -11.40
CA ARG A 407 7.20 0.98 -12.18
C ARG A 407 8.32 1.51 -11.28
N HIS A 408 9.53 1.31 -11.72
CA HIS A 408 10.73 1.88 -11.12
C HIS A 408 11.39 2.88 -12.07
N MET A 409 11.89 3.98 -11.53
CA MET A 409 12.62 5.01 -12.26
C MET A 409 13.88 5.38 -11.49
N GLU A 410 15.00 5.41 -12.18
CA GLU A 410 16.26 5.88 -11.61
C GLU A 410 16.36 7.41 -11.67
N SER A 411 17.23 7.97 -10.84
CA SER A 411 17.50 9.41 -10.83
C SER A 411 17.91 9.94 -12.19
N GLY A 412 17.22 11.00 -12.64
CA GLY A 412 17.49 11.66 -13.91
C GLY A 412 16.83 11.00 -15.12
N GLU A 413 16.11 9.90 -14.95
CA GLU A 413 15.28 9.31 -16.00
C GLU A 413 14.02 10.15 -16.25
N ASP A 414 13.64 10.26 -17.53
CA ASP A 414 12.39 10.91 -17.94
C ASP A 414 11.19 10.01 -17.61
N SER A 415 10.22 10.55 -16.88
CA SER A 415 9.00 9.84 -16.47
C SER A 415 8.24 9.20 -17.63
N ASP A 416 8.30 9.79 -18.81
CA ASP A 416 7.46 9.38 -19.92
C ASP A 416 8.14 8.35 -20.85
N THR A 417 9.45 8.17 -20.75
CA THR A 417 10.21 7.37 -21.72
C THR A 417 11.17 6.33 -21.13
N GLN A 418 11.48 6.35 -19.83
CA GLN A 418 12.61 5.60 -19.28
C GLN A 418 12.32 4.69 -18.07
N GLY A 419 11.10 4.66 -17.56
CA GLY A 419 10.78 3.80 -16.41
C GLY A 419 10.86 2.30 -16.74
N LYS A 420 11.12 1.48 -15.73
CA LYS A 420 11.27 0.03 -15.84
C LYS A 420 10.12 -0.67 -15.12
N LEU A 421 9.49 -1.63 -15.77
CA LEU A 421 8.52 -2.50 -15.12
C LEU A 421 9.27 -3.54 -14.30
N ARG A 422 9.04 -3.54 -12.98
CA ARG A 422 9.54 -4.57 -12.07
C ARG A 422 8.40 -5.46 -11.62
N LEU A 423 8.65 -6.74 -11.66
CA LEU A 423 7.80 -7.78 -11.11
C LEU A 423 8.47 -8.31 -9.85
N ALA A 424 7.84 -8.11 -8.70
CA ALA A 424 8.40 -8.51 -7.42
C ALA A 424 7.52 -9.54 -6.73
N VAL A 425 8.16 -10.46 -6.02
CA VAL A 425 7.53 -11.47 -5.17
C VAL A 425 7.87 -11.13 -3.73
N PHE A 426 6.84 -11.02 -2.89
CA PHE A 426 6.98 -10.75 -1.47
C PHE A 426 6.38 -11.89 -0.65
N ASP A 427 6.85 -12.06 0.57
CA ASP A 427 6.21 -12.92 1.57
C ASP A 427 4.93 -12.26 2.14
N GLU A 428 4.24 -12.97 3.04
CA GLU A 428 3.01 -12.49 3.70
C GLU A 428 3.21 -11.19 4.52
N ASN A 429 4.45 -10.88 4.91
CA ASN A 429 4.84 -9.70 5.67
C ASN A 429 5.49 -8.60 4.82
N TYR A 430 5.39 -8.72 3.49
CA TYR A 430 5.99 -7.84 2.50
C TYR A 430 7.53 -7.81 2.50
N GLY A 431 8.18 -8.88 2.98
CA GLY A 431 9.61 -9.11 2.75
C GLY A 431 9.85 -9.49 1.29
N LEU A 432 10.74 -8.79 0.60
CA LEU A 432 11.05 -9.03 -0.81
C LEU A 432 11.79 -10.36 -0.97
N LEU A 433 11.18 -11.32 -1.67
CA LEU A 433 11.73 -12.64 -1.94
C LEU A 433 12.47 -12.73 -3.27
N ASP A 434 11.90 -12.13 -4.32
CA ASP A 434 12.46 -12.14 -5.67
C ASP A 434 12.02 -10.89 -6.42
N ARG A 435 12.82 -10.42 -7.36
CA ARG A 435 12.50 -9.28 -8.20
C ARG A 435 13.09 -9.46 -9.59
N LEU A 436 12.26 -9.28 -10.60
CA LEU A 436 12.61 -9.39 -12.00
C LEU A 436 12.30 -8.07 -12.70
N GLN A 437 13.25 -7.54 -13.45
CA GLN A 437 12.98 -6.46 -14.37
C GLN A 437 12.53 -7.03 -15.72
N ILE A 438 11.35 -6.62 -16.18
CA ILE A 438 10.86 -6.97 -17.51
C ILE A 438 11.51 -6.01 -18.52
N PRO A 439 12.27 -6.54 -19.50
CA PRO A 439 12.95 -5.71 -20.48
C PRO A 439 11.95 -5.10 -21.48
N GLY A 440 12.16 -3.84 -21.85
CA GLY A 440 11.33 -3.08 -22.84
C GLY A 440 10.22 -2.31 -22.15
N LEU A 441 10.03 -1.22 -22.18
CA LEU A 441 9.51 -0.18 -21.53
C LEU A 441 8.15 0.32 -21.75
N PRO A 442 7.82 1.48 -21.40
CA PRO A 442 7.51 2.13 -20.14
C PRO A 442 6.10 2.64 -19.99
N TRP A 443 5.11 2.26 -20.74
CA TRP A 443 3.72 2.65 -20.53
C TRP A 443 3.04 1.68 -19.56
N PHE A 444 3.09 1.87 -18.38
CA PHE A 444 2.34 1.91 -17.14
C PHE A 444 1.47 0.74 -16.70
N ARG A 445 1.18 -0.32 -17.46
CA ARG A 445 0.14 -1.25 -17.01
C ARG A 445 0.50 -2.70 -17.35
N ALA A 446 0.91 -3.41 -16.32
CA ALA A 446 0.92 -4.85 -16.35
C ALA A 446 -0.33 -5.38 -15.66
N HIS A 447 -0.88 -6.47 -16.16
CA HIS A 447 -1.94 -7.22 -15.51
C HIS A 447 -1.45 -8.62 -15.21
N PHE A 448 -1.84 -9.13 -14.07
CA PHE A 448 -1.39 -10.41 -13.54
C PHE A 448 -2.53 -11.38 -13.43
N LEU A 449 -2.21 -12.65 -13.55
CA LEU A 449 -3.11 -13.76 -13.35
C LEU A 449 -2.32 -14.94 -12.79
N LEU A 450 -2.70 -15.43 -11.63
CA LEU A 450 -2.16 -16.66 -11.03
C LEU A 450 -3.03 -17.83 -11.42
N GLU A 451 -2.47 -18.80 -12.13
CA GLU A 451 -3.19 -20.01 -12.49
C GLU A 451 -2.26 -21.21 -12.66
N GLY A 452 -2.63 -22.34 -12.05
CA GLY A 452 -1.93 -23.62 -12.20
C GLY A 452 -0.44 -23.59 -11.84
N GLY A 453 -0.05 -22.81 -10.82
CA GLY A 453 1.35 -22.65 -10.40
C GLY A 453 2.20 -21.79 -11.35
N HIS A 454 1.54 -20.99 -12.17
CA HIS A 454 2.16 -20.02 -13.07
C HIS A 454 1.61 -18.61 -12.83
N LEU A 455 2.45 -17.62 -13.07
CA LEU A 455 2.07 -16.22 -13.18
C LEU A 455 2.04 -15.85 -14.67
N TYR A 456 0.89 -15.37 -15.13
CA TYR A 456 0.74 -14.78 -16.46
C TYR A 456 0.76 -13.27 -16.32
N VAL A 457 1.53 -12.62 -17.20
CA VAL A 457 1.72 -11.18 -17.18
C VAL A 457 1.43 -10.63 -18.57
N SER A 458 0.49 -9.70 -18.69
CA SER A 458 0.34 -8.90 -19.89
C SER A 458 0.83 -7.48 -19.65
N TYR A 459 1.52 -6.91 -20.63
CA TYR A 459 2.04 -5.55 -20.56
C TYR A 459 2.26 -4.97 -21.95
N ASP A 460 2.29 -3.65 -22.03
CA ASP A 460 2.55 -2.92 -23.25
C ASP A 460 4.06 -2.87 -23.53
N ASN A 461 4.46 -3.03 -24.77
CA ASN A 461 5.84 -2.83 -25.19
C ASN A 461 6.07 -1.46 -25.85
N GLN A 462 7.33 -1.13 -26.15
CA GLN A 462 7.68 0.16 -26.80
C GLN A 462 7.15 0.35 -28.23
N SER A 463 6.60 -0.70 -28.81
CA SER A 463 6.06 -0.70 -30.18
C SER A 463 4.55 -0.58 -30.20
N ASP A 464 3.92 -0.16 -29.09
CA ASP A 464 2.46 -0.13 -28.93
C ASP A 464 1.79 -1.50 -29.17
N GLU A 465 2.46 -2.58 -28.74
CA GLU A 465 1.95 -3.94 -28.81
C GLU A 465 1.80 -4.50 -27.40
N VAL A 466 0.86 -5.42 -27.21
CA VAL A 466 0.68 -6.13 -25.96
C VAL A 466 1.46 -7.44 -25.96
N ASN A 467 2.35 -7.59 -25.01
CA ASN A 467 3.01 -8.86 -24.73
C ASN A 467 2.23 -9.65 -23.68
N LEU A 468 2.23 -10.97 -23.82
CA LEU A 468 1.69 -11.91 -22.85
C LEU A 468 2.78 -12.94 -22.53
N GLU A 469 3.17 -13.01 -21.28
CA GLU A 469 4.23 -13.88 -20.78
C GLU A 469 3.72 -14.84 -19.71
N LYS A 470 4.30 -16.04 -19.69
CA LYS A 470 4.04 -17.09 -18.70
C LYS A 470 5.31 -17.35 -17.90
N TYR A 471 5.21 -17.21 -16.61
CA TYR A 471 6.29 -17.52 -15.66
C TYR A 471 5.89 -18.73 -14.82
N LYS A 472 6.79 -19.70 -14.70
CA LYS A 472 6.67 -20.76 -13.71
C LYS A 472 7.06 -20.21 -12.32
N ILE A 473 6.25 -20.51 -11.32
CA ILE A 473 6.54 -20.20 -9.93
C ILE A 473 7.27 -21.38 -9.31
N THR A 474 8.49 -21.15 -8.84
CA THR A 474 9.25 -22.16 -8.10
C THR A 474 8.94 -22.04 -6.60
N PRO A 475 8.98 -23.17 -5.86
CA PRO A 475 8.70 -23.21 -4.42
C PRO A 475 9.55 -22.27 -3.57
#